data_cec5bb01d0419ac3a54d46426bed17ec
#
_entry.id   cec5bb01d0419ac3a54d46426bed17ec
#
_cell.length_a   1.000
_cell.length_b   1.000
_cell.length_c   1.000
_cell.angle_alpha   90.00
_cell.angle_beta   90.00
_cell.angle_gamma   90.00
#
_symmetry.space_group_name_H-M   'P 1'
#
loop_
_entity.id
_entity.type
_entity.pdbx_description
1 polymer ?
#
loop_
_entity_poly.entity_id
_entity_poly.type
_entity_poly.pdbx_seq_one_letter_code
_entity_poly.pdbx_strand_id
1 'polypeptide(L)'
;MEFTLPDGSRRSYSMASAPHKEDEAPGPKRGARYVDLHIRHLPGGKFTDQVFGGGLKVKDILHAESPLGSFFLREDSQKPIVLLASGTGFAPIKAIIEHMQRHAIARPAALYWGGRRPQDLYMHEWVLAQQAAMPGLRYVPVISAAQPEDGWQGRTGYVHEAVLQDCPDLSGHQVYACGAPAMVRAARHDFTTRARLPESEFYADAFTSQADLAS
;
A
#
# COMPACT_ATOMS: atom_id res chain seq x y z
N MET A 1 -8.77 3.50 8.40
CA MET A 1 -9.03 3.51 9.86
C MET A 1 -8.43 4.75 10.46
N GLU A 2 -9.14 5.42 11.37
CA GLU A 2 -8.68 6.66 12.01
C GLU A 2 -8.71 6.50 13.53
N PHE A 3 -7.57 6.72 14.19
CA PHE A 3 -7.41 6.68 15.64
C PHE A 3 -7.61 8.06 16.24
N THR A 4 -8.36 8.15 17.34
CA THR A 4 -8.45 9.35 18.18
C THR A 4 -7.48 9.19 19.33
N LEU A 5 -6.51 10.12 19.45
CA LEU A 5 -5.51 10.13 20.51
C LEU A 5 -6.04 10.82 21.77
N PRO A 6 -5.41 10.63 22.94
CA PRO A 6 -5.86 11.24 24.21
C PRO A 6 -5.95 12.77 24.18
N ASP A 7 -5.17 13.44 23.33
CA ASP A 7 -5.21 14.89 23.12
C ASP A 7 -6.27 15.35 22.11
N GLY A 8 -7.13 14.44 21.64
CA GLY A 8 -8.16 14.69 20.63
C GLY A 8 -7.65 14.76 19.19
N SER A 9 -6.36 14.67 18.97
CA SER A 9 -5.84 14.63 17.59
C SER A 9 -6.12 13.28 16.92
N ARG A 10 -6.28 13.28 15.60
CA ARG A 10 -6.61 12.08 14.81
C ARG A 10 -5.43 11.65 13.96
N ARG A 11 -5.29 10.33 13.77
CA ARG A 11 -4.27 9.72 12.90
C ARG A 11 -4.88 8.61 12.08
N SER A 12 -4.76 8.74 10.77
CA SER A 12 -5.30 7.77 9.81
C SER A 12 -4.23 6.79 9.36
N TYR A 13 -4.62 5.52 9.27
CA TYR A 13 -3.80 4.43 8.76
C TYR A 13 -4.64 3.55 7.85
N SER A 14 -4.07 3.13 6.73
CA SER A 14 -4.71 2.18 5.85
C SER A 14 -4.62 0.77 6.44
N MET A 15 -5.71 0.02 6.34
CA MET A 15 -5.75 -1.38 6.77
C MET A 15 -4.92 -2.23 5.81
N ALA A 16 -4.07 -3.08 6.37
CA ALA A 16 -3.16 -3.97 5.63
C ALA A 16 -3.67 -5.42 5.55
N SER A 17 -4.82 -5.71 6.14
CA SER A 17 -5.49 -7.00 6.08
C SER A 17 -6.82 -6.88 5.34
N ALA A 18 -7.14 -7.88 4.50
CA ALA A 18 -8.45 -7.97 3.88
C ALA A 18 -9.51 -8.36 4.93
N PRO A 19 -10.81 -7.98 4.73
CA PRO A 19 -11.86 -8.22 5.72
C PRO A 19 -12.02 -9.68 6.17
N HIS A 20 -11.79 -10.65 5.27
CA HIS A 20 -11.88 -12.08 5.60
C HIS A 20 -10.81 -12.58 6.60
N LYS A 21 -9.73 -11.82 6.79
CA LYS A 21 -8.69 -12.12 7.78
C LYS A 21 -9.20 -12.03 9.21
N GLU A 22 -10.34 -11.42 9.43
CA GLU A 22 -11.01 -11.43 10.73
C GLU A 22 -11.30 -12.86 11.22
N ASP A 23 -11.54 -13.82 10.30
CA ASP A 23 -11.81 -15.22 10.62
C ASP A 23 -10.54 -16.03 10.91
N GLU A 24 -9.36 -15.51 10.51
CA GLU A 24 -8.06 -16.18 10.60
C GLU A 24 -7.20 -15.67 11.77
N ALA A 25 -7.74 -14.85 12.67
CA ALA A 25 -7.00 -14.26 13.78
C ALA A 25 -6.23 -15.31 14.60
N PRO A 26 -4.94 -15.13 14.85
CA PRO A 26 -4.15 -16.04 15.67
C PRO A 26 -4.62 -15.99 17.14
N GLY A 27 -4.93 -17.15 17.73
CA GLY A 27 -5.24 -17.28 19.15
C GLY A 27 -6.64 -17.77 19.47
N PRO A 28 -7.00 -17.91 20.78
CA PRO A 28 -8.21 -18.61 21.24
C PRO A 28 -9.53 -17.83 21.01
N LYS A 29 -9.51 -16.66 20.41
CA LYS A 29 -10.68 -15.84 20.15
C LYS A 29 -11.16 -16.02 18.71
N ARG A 30 -11.80 -17.14 18.39
CA ARG A 30 -12.62 -17.26 17.18
C ARG A 30 -13.67 -16.14 17.17
N GLY A 31 -13.71 -15.34 16.11
CA GLY A 31 -14.66 -14.24 15.93
C GLY A 31 -14.17 -12.87 16.45
N ALA A 32 -12.92 -12.74 16.91
CA ALA A 32 -12.34 -11.44 17.15
C ALA A 32 -11.97 -10.78 15.81
N ARG A 33 -12.49 -9.58 15.57
CA ARG A 33 -12.08 -8.78 14.41
C ARG A 33 -10.60 -8.46 14.49
N TYR A 34 -9.90 -8.75 13.43
CA TYR A 34 -8.45 -8.58 13.33
C TYR A 34 -8.12 -7.62 12.20
N VAL A 35 -7.30 -6.62 12.50
CA VAL A 35 -6.84 -5.63 11.53
C VAL A 35 -5.33 -5.46 11.67
N ASP A 36 -4.61 -5.66 10.56
CA ASP A 36 -3.19 -5.32 10.45
C ASP A 36 -3.02 -3.85 10.03
N LEU A 37 -2.04 -3.19 10.63
CA LEU A 37 -1.57 -1.88 10.22
C LEU A 37 -0.07 -1.93 9.97
N HIS A 38 0.37 -1.33 8.86
CA HIS A 38 1.79 -1.14 8.60
C HIS A 38 2.19 0.27 9.02
N ILE A 39 2.91 0.38 10.12
CA ILE A 39 3.29 1.66 10.71
C ILE A 39 4.80 1.85 10.57
N ARG A 40 5.21 2.96 9.95
CA ARG A 40 6.61 3.39 9.94
C ARG A 40 6.83 4.37 11.10
N HIS A 41 7.90 4.20 11.86
CA HIS A 41 8.29 5.15 12.88
C HIS A 41 8.66 6.49 12.23
N LEU A 42 7.99 7.54 12.68
CA LEU A 42 8.31 8.93 12.37
C LEU A 42 8.71 9.61 13.69
N PRO A 43 10.01 9.89 13.91
CA PRO A 43 10.47 10.56 15.13
C PRO A 43 9.72 11.88 15.37
N GLY A 44 9.21 12.09 16.58
CA GLY A 44 8.34 13.22 16.93
C GLY A 44 6.86 13.02 16.55
N GLY A 45 6.51 11.88 15.93
CA GLY A 45 5.14 11.54 15.60
C GLY A 45 4.34 11.07 16.80
N LYS A 46 3.30 11.81 17.21
CA LYS A 46 2.52 11.54 18.45
C LYS A 46 2.08 10.08 18.59
N PHE A 47 1.59 9.45 17.53
CA PHE A 47 1.16 8.06 17.57
C PHE A 47 2.31 7.09 17.40
N THR A 48 3.21 7.34 16.42
CA THR A 48 4.31 6.43 16.14
C THR A 48 5.31 6.35 17.29
N ASP A 49 5.58 7.46 17.98
CA ASP A 49 6.44 7.44 19.17
C ASP A 49 5.82 6.62 20.32
N GLN A 50 4.48 6.63 20.47
CA GLN A 50 3.82 5.75 21.45
C GLN A 50 3.93 4.28 21.07
N VAL A 51 3.77 3.94 19.76
CA VAL A 51 3.87 2.57 19.26
C VAL A 51 5.29 2.03 19.46
N PHE A 52 6.32 2.78 19.04
CA PHE A 52 7.71 2.32 19.03
C PHE A 52 8.47 2.62 20.32
N GLY A 53 8.04 3.65 21.07
CA GLY A 53 8.64 4.02 22.35
C GLY A 53 8.10 3.27 23.57
N GLY A 54 7.21 2.28 23.37
CA GLY A 54 6.67 1.48 24.48
C GLY A 54 5.56 2.17 25.28
N GLY A 55 5.02 3.28 24.76
CA GLY A 55 3.83 3.95 25.32
C GLY A 55 2.55 3.14 25.13
N LEU A 56 2.49 2.31 24.09
CA LEU A 56 1.41 1.36 23.85
C LEU A 56 1.87 -0.07 24.15
N LYS A 57 1.01 -0.82 24.83
CA LYS A 57 1.25 -2.20 25.26
C LYS A 57 0.15 -3.11 24.74
N VAL A 58 0.46 -4.41 24.67
CA VAL A 58 -0.55 -5.43 24.37
C VAL A 58 -1.68 -5.35 25.38
N LYS A 59 -2.94 -5.31 24.91
CA LYS A 59 -4.20 -5.12 25.64
C LYS A 59 -4.59 -3.67 25.91
N ASP A 60 -3.82 -2.69 25.51
CA ASP A 60 -4.27 -1.30 25.59
C ASP A 60 -5.47 -1.10 24.65
N ILE A 61 -6.39 -0.25 25.09
CA ILE A 61 -7.61 0.07 24.34
C ILE A 61 -7.37 1.34 23.54
N LEU A 62 -7.56 1.26 22.23
CA LEU A 62 -7.51 2.38 21.32
C LEU A 62 -8.89 2.68 20.76
N HIS A 63 -9.23 3.96 20.65
CA HIS A 63 -10.45 4.39 19.98
C HIS A 63 -10.16 4.60 18.49
N ALA A 64 -10.90 3.88 17.64
CA ALA A 64 -10.74 3.99 16.20
C ALA A 64 -12.10 3.93 15.48
N GLU A 65 -12.18 4.64 14.38
CA GLU A 65 -13.31 4.61 13.44
C GLU A 65 -12.91 3.92 12.15
N SER A 66 -13.74 2.99 11.65
CA SER A 66 -13.48 2.19 10.45
C SER A 66 -14.80 1.54 9.96
N PRO A 67 -14.93 1.27 8.62
CA PRO A 67 -14.02 1.67 7.54
C PRO A 67 -14.20 3.14 7.15
N LEU A 68 -13.14 3.77 6.67
CA LEU A 68 -13.16 5.13 6.13
C LEU A 68 -12.43 5.17 4.78
N GLY A 69 -12.81 6.13 3.94
CA GLY A 69 -12.20 6.33 2.63
C GLY A 69 -12.80 5.47 1.51
N SER A 70 -12.23 5.64 0.30
CA SER A 70 -12.75 5.06 -0.94
C SER A 70 -11.69 4.23 -1.71
N PHE A 71 -10.57 3.90 -1.04
CA PHE A 71 -9.51 3.11 -1.65
C PHE A 71 -9.77 1.61 -1.46
N PHE A 72 -10.48 1.02 -2.42
CA PHE A 72 -10.82 -0.41 -2.46
C PHE A 72 -10.93 -0.90 -3.90
N LEU A 73 -10.78 -2.21 -4.12
CA LEU A 73 -10.86 -2.82 -5.44
C LEU A 73 -12.26 -2.64 -6.05
N ARG A 74 -12.32 -2.18 -7.29
CA ARG A 74 -13.55 -2.09 -8.10
C ARG A 74 -13.79 -3.45 -8.75
N GLU A 75 -14.70 -4.25 -8.16
CA GLU A 75 -14.96 -5.62 -8.60
C GLU A 75 -15.88 -5.72 -9.81
N ASP A 76 -16.59 -4.65 -10.12
CA ASP A 76 -17.45 -4.51 -11.30
C ASP A 76 -16.67 -4.36 -12.62
N SER A 77 -15.34 -4.24 -12.56
CA SER A 77 -14.45 -4.12 -13.71
C SER A 77 -13.64 -5.38 -13.96
N GLN A 78 -13.40 -5.69 -15.24
CA GLN A 78 -12.50 -6.75 -15.69
C GLN A 78 -11.17 -6.22 -16.24
N LYS A 79 -10.93 -4.92 -16.19
CA LYS A 79 -9.70 -4.29 -16.68
C LYS A 79 -8.50 -4.80 -15.91
N PRO A 80 -7.33 -5.01 -16.57
CA PRO A 80 -6.09 -5.30 -15.87
C PRO A 80 -5.74 -4.18 -14.88
N ILE A 81 -5.02 -4.56 -13.81
CA ILE A 81 -4.77 -3.71 -12.65
C ILE A 81 -3.29 -3.37 -12.56
N VAL A 82 -2.97 -2.09 -12.37
CA VAL A 82 -1.68 -1.65 -11.87
C VAL A 82 -1.82 -1.28 -10.40
N LEU A 83 -1.12 -2.01 -9.54
CA LEU A 83 -0.97 -1.72 -8.12
C LEU A 83 0.35 -0.98 -7.93
N LEU A 84 0.30 0.26 -7.48
CA LEU A 84 1.47 1.12 -7.33
C LEU A 84 1.65 1.51 -5.87
N ALA A 85 2.75 1.10 -5.26
CA ALA A 85 3.04 1.38 -3.85
C ALA A 85 4.39 2.07 -3.65
N SER A 86 4.49 2.91 -2.62
CA SER A 86 5.78 3.34 -2.07
C SER A 86 5.78 3.23 -0.54
N GLY A 87 6.86 2.66 0.02
CA GLY A 87 6.98 2.46 1.47
C GLY A 87 5.78 1.71 2.06
N THR A 88 5.19 2.24 3.14
CA THR A 88 4.01 1.66 3.79
C THR A 88 2.69 1.83 3.01
N GLY A 89 2.71 2.55 1.88
CA GLY A 89 1.62 2.52 0.91
C GLY A 89 1.31 1.11 0.37
N PHE A 90 2.20 0.17 0.62
CA PHE A 90 1.96 -1.25 0.38
C PHE A 90 0.82 -1.83 1.25
N ALA A 91 0.51 -1.25 2.41
CA ALA A 91 -0.51 -1.77 3.33
C ALA A 91 -1.87 -2.03 2.66
N PRO A 92 -2.58 -1.04 2.08
CA PRO A 92 -3.87 -1.31 1.44
C PRO A 92 -3.74 -2.11 0.14
N ILE A 93 -2.60 -2.07 -0.52
CA ILE A 93 -2.30 -2.92 -1.69
C ILE A 93 -2.23 -4.39 -1.28
N LYS A 94 -1.60 -4.70 -0.13
CA LYS A 94 -1.60 -6.04 0.44
C LYS A 94 -3.03 -6.54 0.69
N ALA A 95 -3.87 -5.71 1.30
CA ALA A 95 -5.28 -6.06 1.54
C ALA A 95 -6.04 -6.36 0.23
N ILE A 96 -5.79 -5.59 -0.84
CA ILE A 96 -6.36 -5.86 -2.18
C ILE A 96 -5.88 -7.21 -2.71
N ILE A 97 -4.59 -7.53 -2.63
CA ILE A 97 -4.04 -8.81 -3.09
C ILE A 97 -4.65 -9.99 -2.32
N GLU A 98 -4.74 -9.89 -0.99
CA GLU A 98 -5.38 -10.91 -0.16
C GLU A 98 -6.86 -11.10 -0.52
N HIS A 99 -7.57 -10.01 -0.78
CA HIS A 99 -8.96 -10.04 -1.22
C HIS A 99 -9.10 -10.73 -2.58
N MET A 100 -8.26 -10.38 -3.55
CA MET A 100 -8.24 -11.02 -4.87
C MET A 100 -7.98 -12.53 -4.76
N GLN A 101 -7.04 -12.93 -3.93
CA GLN A 101 -6.72 -14.34 -3.69
C GLN A 101 -7.91 -15.09 -3.08
N ARG A 102 -8.51 -14.53 -2.03
CA ARG A 102 -9.63 -15.15 -1.31
C ARG A 102 -10.84 -15.38 -2.19
N HIS A 103 -11.14 -14.43 -3.06
CA HIS A 103 -12.31 -14.45 -3.94
C HIS A 103 -12.00 -15.00 -5.35
N ALA A 104 -10.79 -15.55 -5.55
CA ALA A 104 -10.34 -16.09 -6.83
C ALA A 104 -10.54 -15.11 -8.00
N ILE A 105 -10.30 -13.81 -7.75
CA ILE A 105 -10.41 -12.77 -8.78
C ILE A 105 -9.24 -12.91 -9.73
N ALA A 106 -9.51 -13.45 -10.92
CA ALA A 106 -8.48 -13.81 -11.91
C ALA A 106 -8.06 -12.64 -12.83
N ARG A 107 -8.28 -11.39 -12.40
CA ARG A 107 -7.85 -10.20 -13.16
C ARG A 107 -6.32 -10.11 -13.18
N PRO A 108 -5.70 -9.87 -14.37
CA PRO A 108 -4.27 -9.61 -14.42
C PRO A 108 -3.91 -8.40 -13.55
N ALA A 109 -2.93 -8.54 -12.68
CA ALA A 109 -2.46 -7.48 -11.80
C ALA A 109 -0.94 -7.38 -11.82
N ALA A 110 -0.41 -6.16 -11.92
CA ALA A 110 1.02 -5.89 -11.81
C ALA A 110 1.28 -4.98 -10.61
N LEU A 111 1.98 -5.51 -9.61
CA LEU A 111 2.42 -4.75 -8.44
C LEU A 111 3.78 -4.14 -8.72
N TYR A 112 3.85 -2.82 -8.70
CA TYR A 112 5.09 -2.04 -8.67
C TYR A 112 5.25 -1.46 -7.27
N TRP A 113 6.28 -1.90 -6.56
CA TRP A 113 6.54 -1.41 -5.21
C TRP A 113 7.90 -0.73 -5.11
N GLY A 114 7.86 0.57 -4.83
CA GLY A 114 9.03 1.43 -4.74
C GLY A 114 9.55 1.59 -3.32
N GLY A 115 10.88 1.51 -3.17
CA GLY A 115 11.63 1.87 -1.98
C GLY A 115 12.82 2.77 -2.33
N ARG A 116 13.46 3.38 -1.34
CA ARG A 116 14.75 4.05 -1.52
C ARG A 116 15.88 3.02 -1.50
N ARG A 117 15.82 2.08 -0.56
CA ARG A 117 16.79 1.00 -0.36
C ARG A 117 16.03 -0.35 -0.35
N PRO A 118 16.70 -1.49 -0.59
CA PRO A 118 16.03 -2.80 -0.59
C PRO A 118 15.26 -3.12 0.69
N GLN A 119 15.76 -2.70 1.86
CA GLN A 119 15.09 -2.91 3.16
C GLN A 119 13.76 -2.16 3.30
N ASP A 120 13.48 -1.16 2.46
CA ASP A 120 12.18 -0.48 2.45
C ASP A 120 11.06 -1.38 1.90
N LEU A 121 11.42 -2.45 1.17
CA LEU A 121 10.51 -3.48 0.70
C LEU A 121 10.31 -4.57 1.77
N TYR A 122 9.87 -4.16 2.95
CA TYR A 122 9.83 -4.93 4.19
C TYR A 122 9.00 -6.24 4.17
N MET A 123 8.19 -6.46 3.13
CA MET A 123 7.43 -7.69 2.87
C MET A 123 7.75 -8.30 1.50
N HIS A 124 8.96 -8.08 0.99
CA HIS A 124 9.41 -8.58 -0.30
C HIS A 124 9.14 -10.07 -0.48
N GLU A 125 9.55 -10.89 0.47
CA GLU A 125 9.38 -12.34 0.45
C GLU A 125 7.90 -12.75 0.44
N TRP A 126 7.05 -12.03 1.19
CA TRP A 126 5.61 -12.27 1.16
C TRP A 126 5.05 -12.04 -0.24
N VAL A 127 5.45 -10.96 -0.93
CA VAL A 127 4.99 -10.67 -2.29
C VAL A 127 5.46 -11.72 -3.28
N LEU A 128 6.70 -12.19 -3.17
CA LEU A 128 7.20 -13.29 -4.00
C LEU A 128 6.37 -14.57 -3.82
N ALA A 129 6.01 -14.89 -2.57
CA ALA A 129 5.13 -16.03 -2.29
C ALA A 129 3.73 -15.84 -2.92
N GLN A 130 3.16 -14.62 -2.86
CA GLN A 130 1.86 -14.34 -3.50
C GLN A 130 1.96 -14.46 -5.03
N GLN A 131 3.00 -13.93 -5.64
CA GLN A 131 3.23 -14.07 -7.09
C GLN A 131 3.30 -15.55 -7.51
N ALA A 132 3.97 -16.38 -6.73
CA ALA A 132 4.03 -17.82 -6.98
C ALA A 132 2.65 -18.52 -6.85
N ALA A 133 1.81 -18.05 -5.92
CA ALA A 133 0.49 -18.62 -5.65
C ALA A 133 -0.62 -18.06 -6.58
N MET A 134 -0.40 -16.91 -7.22
CA MET A 134 -1.37 -16.20 -8.06
C MET A 134 -0.80 -15.97 -9.46
N PRO A 135 -1.07 -16.86 -10.45
CA PRO A 135 -0.49 -16.75 -11.80
C PRO A 135 -0.78 -15.42 -12.51
N GLY A 136 -1.85 -14.73 -12.15
CA GLY A 136 -2.20 -13.40 -12.68
C GLY A 136 -1.50 -12.23 -12.02
N LEU A 137 -0.71 -12.44 -10.95
CA LEU A 137 0.01 -11.39 -10.24
C LEU A 137 1.47 -11.34 -10.69
N ARG A 138 1.89 -10.20 -11.23
CA ARG A 138 3.29 -9.88 -11.51
C ARG A 138 3.82 -8.92 -10.47
N TYR A 139 5.04 -9.14 -9.97
CA TYR A 139 5.71 -8.24 -9.03
C TYR A 139 6.95 -7.58 -9.63
N VAL A 140 7.06 -6.27 -9.49
CA VAL A 140 8.18 -5.44 -9.95
C VAL A 140 8.68 -4.56 -8.80
N PRO A 141 9.68 -5.03 -8.04
CA PRO A 141 10.33 -4.19 -7.02
C PRO A 141 11.23 -3.14 -7.69
N VAL A 142 11.20 -1.90 -7.19
CA VAL A 142 11.96 -0.77 -7.74
C VAL A 142 12.66 -0.01 -6.64
N ILE A 143 13.99 0.20 -6.76
CA ILE A 143 14.79 0.91 -5.77
C ILE A 143 15.34 2.20 -6.36
N SER A 144 15.01 3.35 -5.73
CA SER A 144 15.36 4.67 -6.27
C SER A 144 16.75 5.17 -5.84
N ALA A 145 17.34 4.63 -4.79
CA ALA A 145 18.62 5.06 -4.24
C ALA A 145 19.48 3.85 -3.80
N ALA A 146 19.52 2.81 -4.66
CA ALA A 146 20.37 1.65 -4.43
C ALA A 146 21.83 2.07 -4.32
N GLN A 147 22.55 1.47 -3.38
CA GLN A 147 23.99 1.67 -3.18
C GLN A 147 24.74 0.39 -3.57
N PRO A 148 26.04 0.48 -3.90
CA PRO A 148 26.82 -0.70 -4.26
C PRO A 148 26.78 -1.80 -3.18
N GLU A 149 26.78 -1.43 -1.92
CA GLU A 149 26.72 -2.35 -0.77
C GLU A 149 25.39 -3.09 -0.63
N ASP A 150 24.31 -2.60 -1.25
CA ASP A 150 23.01 -3.30 -1.24
C ASP A 150 23.01 -4.58 -2.08
N GLY A 151 23.95 -4.71 -3.02
CA GLY A 151 23.98 -5.84 -3.96
C GLY A 151 22.69 -5.95 -4.81
N TRP A 152 21.94 -4.85 -4.96
CA TRP A 152 20.67 -4.85 -5.67
C TRP A 152 20.84 -5.13 -7.16
N GLN A 153 20.17 -6.18 -7.65
CA GLN A 153 20.18 -6.58 -9.06
C GLN A 153 18.86 -6.30 -9.77
N GLY A 154 17.86 -5.79 -9.03
CA GLY A 154 16.55 -5.47 -9.59
C GLY A 154 16.50 -4.10 -10.25
N ARG A 155 15.28 -3.66 -10.56
CA ARG A 155 15.03 -2.40 -11.24
C ARG A 155 15.39 -1.21 -10.35
N THR A 156 15.98 -0.16 -10.96
CA THR A 156 16.32 1.10 -10.28
C THR A 156 15.54 2.27 -10.87
N GLY A 157 15.44 3.37 -10.09
CA GLY A 157 14.73 4.59 -10.49
C GLY A 157 13.39 4.79 -9.77
N TYR A 158 12.54 5.62 -10.35
CA TYR A 158 11.22 5.90 -9.78
C TYR A 158 10.19 4.86 -10.19
N VAL A 159 9.37 4.45 -9.23
CA VAL A 159 8.42 3.34 -9.43
C VAL A 159 7.35 3.63 -10.49
N HIS A 160 6.88 4.87 -10.64
CA HIS A 160 5.92 5.24 -11.68
C HIS A 160 6.55 5.23 -13.09
N GLU A 161 7.84 5.58 -13.23
CA GLU A 161 8.55 5.45 -14.50
C GLU A 161 8.71 3.99 -14.92
N ALA A 162 8.88 3.09 -13.95
CA ALA A 162 8.92 1.66 -14.24
C ALA A 162 7.59 1.16 -14.84
N VAL A 163 6.46 1.69 -14.37
CA VAL A 163 5.13 1.40 -14.97
C VAL A 163 5.08 1.89 -16.40
N LEU A 164 5.49 3.13 -16.69
CA LEU A 164 5.47 3.70 -18.04
C LEU A 164 6.34 2.94 -19.04
N GLN A 165 7.49 2.43 -18.58
CA GLN A 165 8.37 1.62 -19.42
C GLN A 165 7.73 0.28 -19.80
N ASP A 166 7.03 -0.36 -18.87
CA ASP A 166 6.39 -1.67 -19.08
C ASP A 166 5.02 -1.56 -19.73
N CYS A 167 4.27 -0.49 -19.43
CA CYS A 167 2.90 -0.25 -19.85
C CYS A 167 2.79 1.16 -20.45
N PRO A 168 3.27 1.38 -21.68
CA PRO A 168 3.23 2.71 -22.32
C PRO A 168 1.80 3.16 -22.68
N ASP A 169 0.83 2.26 -22.62
CA ASP A 169 -0.59 2.53 -22.82
C ASP A 169 -1.40 1.94 -21.68
N LEU A 170 -1.98 2.81 -20.86
CA LEU A 170 -2.84 2.46 -19.72
C LEU A 170 -4.34 2.71 -20.00
N SER A 171 -4.73 3.02 -21.24
CA SER A 171 -6.12 3.38 -21.58
C SER A 171 -7.15 2.30 -21.21
N GLY A 172 -6.73 1.03 -21.17
CA GLY A 172 -7.55 -0.11 -20.77
C GLY A 172 -7.32 -0.60 -19.34
N HIS A 173 -6.60 0.12 -18.49
CA HIS A 173 -6.22 -0.33 -17.15
C HIS A 173 -6.98 0.40 -16.03
N GLN A 174 -6.94 -0.16 -14.83
CA GLN A 174 -7.20 0.53 -13.58
C GLN A 174 -5.89 0.65 -12.79
N VAL A 175 -5.66 1.82 -12.17
CA VAL A 175 -4.48 2.06 -11.34
C VAL A 175 -4.91 2.33 -9.90
N TYR A 176 -4.28 1.63 -8.96
CA TYR A 176 -4.42 1.81 -7.52
C TYR A 176 -3.08 2.27 -6.95
N ALA A 177 -2.95 3.55 -6.63
CA ALA A 177 -1.70 4.17 -6.19
C ALA A 177 -1.75 4.58 -4.72
N CYS A 178 -0.80 4.09 -3.91
CA CYS A 178 -0.77 4.41 -2.50
C CYS A 178 0.66 4.68 -1.99
N GLY A 179 0.80 5.68 -1.12
CA GLY A 179 2.07 6.02 -0.45
C GLY A 179 2.41 7.51 -0.48
N ALA A 180 3.68 7.83 -0.72
CA ALA A 180 4.19 9.20 -0.68
C ALA A 180 3.43 10.14 -1.63
N PRO A 181 2.97 11.33 -1.16
CA PRO A 181 2.19 12.25 -1.99
C PRO A 181 2.88 12.65 -3.29
N ALA A 182 4.19 12.85 -3.26
CA ALA A 182 4.98 13.19 -4.45
C ALA A 182 4.91 12.08 -5.52
N MET A 183 5.02 10.81 -5.10
CA MET A 183 4.91 9.66 -6.00
C MET A 183 3.50 9.55 -6.59
N VAL A 184 2.47 9.69 -5.76
CA VAL A 184 1.07 9.60 -6.22
C VAL A 184 0.74 10.71 -7.22
N ARG A 185 1.18 11.96 -6.96
CA ARG A 185 1.00 13.09 -7.89
C ARG A 185 1.73 12.86 -9.21
N ALA A 186 3.00 12.44 -9.17
CA ALA A 186 3.79 12.17 -10.37
C ALA A 186 3.14 11.05 -11.20
N ALA A 187 2.74 9.96 -10.56
CA ALA A 187 2.07 8.85 -11.23
C ALA A 187 0.76 9.29 -11.89
N ARG A 188 -0.10 10.03 -11.17
CA ARG A 188 -1.36 10.55 -11.73
C ARG A 188 -1.10 11.40 -12.97
N HIS A 189 -0.21 12.38 -12.85
CA HIS A 189 0.12 13.27 -13.96
C HIS A 189 0.64 12.49 -15.17
N ASP A 190 1.65 11.67 -14.98
CA ASP A 190 2.31 10.98 -16.07
C ASP A 190 1.42 9.90 -16.72
N PHE A 191 0.66 9.15 -15.94
CA PHE A 191 -0.21 8.10 -16.48
C PHE A 191 -1.37 8.67 -17.31
N THR A 192 -1.92 9.82 -16.88
CA THR A 192 -3.00 10.47 -17.62
C THR A 192 -2.50 11.20 -18.86
N THR A 193 -1.34 11.87 -18.79
CA THR A 193 -0.82 12.70 -19.90
C THR A 193 0.04 11.92 -20.89
N ARG A 194 0.80 10.90 -20.44
CA ARG A 194 1.76 10.16 -21.27
C ARG A 194 1.29 8.77 -21.65
N ALA A 195 0.48 8.11 -20.79
CA ALA A 195 0.03 6.73 -21.01
C ALA A 195 -1.49 6.61 -21.23
N ARG A 196 -2.21 7.71 -21.46
CA ARG A 196 -3.63 7.74 -21.82
C ARG A 196 -4.56 7.10 -20.77
N LEU A 197 -4.16 7.00 -19.51
CA LEU A 197 -5.04 6.50 -18.46
C LEU A 197 -6.23 7.46 -18.27
N PRO A 198 -7.48 6.98 -18.33
CA PRO A 198 -8.61 7.81 -17.93
C PRO A 198 -8.50 8.25 -16.47
N GLU A 199 -8.73 9.54 -16.18
CA GLU A 199 -8.64 10.08 -14.81
C GLU A 199 -9.54 9.31 -13.82
N SER A 200 -10.72 8.87 -14.27
CA SER A 200 -11.68 8.08 -13.50
C SER A 200 -11.19 6.68 -13.12
N GLU A 201 -10.12 6.20 -13.75
CA GLU A 201 -9.54 4.88 -13.49
C GLU A 201 -8.28 4.95 -12.62
N PHE A 202 -7.95 6.15 -12.09
CA PHE A 202 -6.85 6.36 -11.15
C PHE A 202 -7.38 6.52 -9.73
N TYR A 203 -7.27 5.47 -8.94
CA TYR A 203 -7.64 5.44 -7.52
C TYR A 203 -6.41 5.66 -6.67
N ALA A 204 -6.46 6.57 -5.70
CA ALA A 204 -5.29 6.92 -4.91
C ALA A 204 -5.58 7.12 -3.42
N ASP A 205 -4.60 6.76 -2.60
CA ASP A 205 -4.51 7.08 -1.18
C ASP A 205 -3.11 7.63 -0.88
N ALA A 206 -2.99 8.97 -0.80
CA ALA A 206 -1.73 9.65 -0.56
C ALA A 206 -1.54 9.89 0.94
N PHE A 207 -0.44 9.39 1.50
CA PHE A 207 -0.13 9.51 2.93
C PHE A 207 0.47 10.89 3.25
N THR A 208 -0.40 11.87 3.50
CA THR A 208 0.03 13.21 3.94
C THR A 208 0.44 13.19 5.40
N SER A 209 1.66 13.64 5.70
CA SER A 209 2.08 13.94 7.07
C SER A 209 1.63 15.36 7.48
N GLN A 210 1.65 15.66 8.78
CA GLN A 210 1.38 17.03 9.26
C GLN A 210 2.39 18.04 8.66
N ALA A 211 3.62 17.62 8.39
CA ALA A 211 4.62 18.46 7.73
C ALA A 211 4.24 18.78 6.27
N ASP A 212 3.61 17.82 5.57
CA ASP A 212 3.12 18.03 4.20
C ASP A 212 1.89 18.96 4.13
N LEU A 213 1.15 19.11 5.23
CA LEU A 213 -0.02 20.00 5.33
C LEU A 213 0.36 21.43 5.75
N ALA A 214 1.59 21.64 6.25
CA ALA A 214 2.09 22.93 6.71
C ALA A 214 2.97 23.66 5.66
N SER A 215 3.20 23.05 4.52
CA SER A 215 3.92 23.56 3.35
C SER A 215 2.96 23.93 2.23
#